data_9619f6d7e0d74d79ee50178913e91d48
#
_entry.id   9619f6d7e0d74d79ee50178913e91d48
#
_cell.length_a   1.000
_cell.length_b   1.000
_cell.length_c   1.000
_cell.angle_alpha   90.00
_cell.angle_beta   90.00
_cell.angle_gamma   90.00
#
_symmetry.space_group_name_H-M   'P 1'
#
loop_
_entity.id
_entity.type
_entity.pdbx_description
1 polymer ?
#
loop_
_entity_poly.entity_id
_entity_poly.type
_entity_poly.pdbx_seq_one_letter_code
_entity_poly.pdbx_strand_id
1 'polypeptide(L)'
;MVSFEIVRGDITRFPAEAIVNAANRYLEHGGGVAYAIAKAAAGNAREYIRISKEAMREQLGKGQIEHGEVVVTPAMRLKRHGIRYVIHTVGPYCGGKWDEDKKEKLRRAILGALRKADELGVKTIAFPAVSAGIYGCQLEEVVRTFKETVEEFSREARSVERVYLVLYSEDAYRRALDVL
;
A
#
# COMPACT_ATOMS: atom_id res chain seq x y z
N MET A 1 16.17 -1.48 13.76
CA MET A 1 15.66 -0.27 13.10
C MET A 1 15.12 -0.59 11.72
N VAL A 2 14.02 0.02 11.34
CA VAL A 2 13.40 -0.19 10.03
C VAL A 2 13.94 0.84 9.04
N SER A 3 14.43 0.38 7.88
CA SER A 3 14.89 1.29 6.83
C SER A 3 13.72 1.69 5.92
N PHE A 4 13.80 2.90 5.37
CA PHE A 4 12.82 3.40 4.41
C PHE A 4 13.57 3.87 3.16
N GLU A 5 13.19 3.34 2.01
CA GLU A 5 13.84 3.65 0.75
C GLU A 5 12.82 3.94 -0.34
N ILE A 6 13.07 5.00 -1.10
CA ILE A 6 12.27 5.33 -2.28
C ILE A 6 12.96 4.71 -3.48
N VAL A 7 12.20 3.96 -4.27
CA VAL A 7 12.73 3.31 -5.48
C VAL A 7 11.82 3.57 -6.66
N ARG A 8 12.39 3.56 -7.85
CA ARG A 8 11.64 3.62 -9.08
C ARG A 8 11.44 2.21 -9.59
N GLY A 9 10.21 1.85 -9.95
CA GLY A 9 9.94 0.52 -10.47
C GLY A 9 8.46 0.23 -10.60
N ASP A 10 8.19 -1.02 -10.96
CA ASP A 10 6.84 -1.55 -11.07
C ASP A 10 6.58 -2.41 -9.82
N ILE A 11 5.64 -2.00 -8.99
CA ILE A 11 5.35 -2.70 -7.74
C ILE A 11 4.89 -4.14 -7.96
N THR A 12 4.27 -4.44 -9.11
CA THR A 12 3.82 -5.80 -9.42
C THR A 12 4.97 -6.77 -9.70
N ARG A 13 6.18 -6.25 -9.82
CA ARG A 13 7.40 -7.04 -10.06
C ARG A 13 8.46 -6.83 -9.00
N PHE A 14 8.18 -5.98 -8.04
CA PHE A 14 9.15 -5.65 -7.01
C PHE A 14 9.26 -6.78 -5.99
N PRO A 15 10.47 -7.30 -5.71
CA PRO A 15 10.63 -8.52 -4.92
C PRO A 15 10.53 -8.28 -3.40
N ALA A 16 9.50 -7.62 -2.92
CA ALA A 16 9.20 -7.54 -1.49
C ALA A 16 8.28 -8.69 -1.12
N GLU A 17 8.39 -9.20 0.10
CA GLU A 17 7.54 -10.29 0.56
C GLU A 17 6.06 -9.90 0.62
N ALA A 18 5.77 -8.65 0.93
CA ALA A 18 4.41 -8.12 0.87
C ALA A 18 4.41 -6.85 0.01
N ILE A 19 3.40 -6.70 -0.83
CA ILE A 19 3.15 -5.45 -1.51
C ILE A 19 1.81 -4.89 -1.06
N VAL A 20 1.68 -3.57 -1.06
CA VAL A 20 0.47 -2.88 -0.64
C VAL A 20 -0.31 -2.43 -1.86
N ASN A 21 -1.61 -2.64 -1.82
CA ASN A 21 -2.53 -2.07 -2.80
C ASN A 21 -3.17 -0.81 -2.21
N ALA A 22 -3.10 0.29 -2.95
CA ALA A 22 -3.84 1.51 -2.65
C ALA A 22 -5.27 1.30 -3.14
N ALA A 23 -6.10 0.74 -2.27
CA ALA A 23 -7.45 0.28 -2.61
C ALA A 23 -8.50 1.37 -2.40
N ASN A 24 -9.69 1.15 -2.96
CA ASN A 24 -10.88 1.89 -2.53
C ASN A 24 -11.61 1.07 -1.46
N ARG A 25 -12.63 1.66 -0.85
CA ARG A 25 -13.34 1.07 0.29
C ARG A 25 -13.96 -0.28 0.00
N TYR A 26 -14.35 -0.53 -1.25
CA TYR A 26 -15.06 -1.74 -1.63
C TYR A 26 -14.17 -2.80 -2.27
N LEU A 27 -12.88 -2.54 -2.36
CA LEU A 27 -11.89 -3.40 -3.03
C LEU A 27 -12.26 -3.71 -4.48
N GLU A 28 -12.77 -2.68 -5.15
CA GLU A 28 -13.06 -2.74 -6.59
C GLU A 28 -11.87 -2.16 -7.33
N HIS A 29 -11.05 -3.03 -7.89
CA HIS A 29 -9.77 -2.68 -8.49
C HIS A 29 -9.95 -2.21 -9.94
N GLY A 30 -10.64 -1.08 -10.10
CA GLY A 30 -11.08 -0.63 -11.41
C GLY A 30 -10.08 0.20 -12.21
N GLY A 31 -9.00 0.65 -11.61
CA GLY A 31 -8.01 1.47 -12.30
C GLY A 31 -6.72 1.63 -11.53
N GLY A 32 -5.74 2.27 -12.18
CA GLY A 32 -4.46 2.58 -11.56
C GLY A 32 -3.70 1.36 -11.07
N VAL A 33 -2.97 1.53 -9.98
CA VAL A 33 -2.16 0.45 -9.40
C VAL A 33 -3.02 -0.72 -8.92
N ALA A 34 -4.23 -0.45 -8.44
CA ALA A 34 -5.14 -1.51 -7.99
C ALA A 34 -5.50 -2.47 -9.12
N TYR A 35 -5.81 -1.92 -10.29
CA TYR A 35 -6.09 -2.73 -11.47
C TYR A 35 -4.84 -3.51 -11.90
N ALA A 36 -3.68 -2.87 -11.93
CA ALA A 36 -2.43 -3.50 -12.33
C ALA A 36 -2.09 -4.68 -11.42
N ILE A 37 -2.24 -4.52 -10.11
CA ILE A 37 -2.00 -5.60 -9.15
C ILE A 37 -2.99 -6.73 -9.35
N ALA A 38 -4.28 -6.42 -9.48
CA ALA A 38 -5.33 -7.43 -9.65
C ALA A 38 -5.09 -8.27 -10.91
N LYS A 39 -4.79 -7.61 -12.03
CA LYS A 39 -4.50 -8.29 -13.28
C LYS A 39 -3.24 -9.15 -13.20
N ALA A 40 -2.18 -8.62 -12.59
CA ALA A 40 -0.92 -9.36 -12.45
C ALA A 40 -1.09 -10.57 -11.52
N ALA A 41 -1.88 -10.44 -10.46
CA ALA A 41 -2.08 -11.51 -9.50
C ALA A 41 -2.93 -12.66 -10.06
N ALA A 42 -4.07 -12.36 -10.67
CA ALA A 42 -5.04 -13.36 -11.08
C ALA A 42 -5.17 -13.54 -12.60
N GLY A 43 -4.51 -12.70 -13.39
CA GLY A 43 -4.65 -12.70 -14.85
C GLY A 43 -5.94 -12.03 -15.34
N ASN A 44 -6.86 -11.78 -14.43
CA ASN A 44 -8.17 -11.19 -14.67
C ASN A 44 -8.54 -10.38 -13.42
N ALA A 45 -8.76 -9.08 -13.60
CA ALA A 45 -9.04 -8.20 -12.47
C ALA A 45 -10.34 -8.57 -11.73
N ARG A 46 -11.38 -9.01 -12.46
CA ARG A 46 -12.64 -9.43 -11.83
C ARG A 46 -12.44 -10.57 -10.84
N GLU A 47 -11.62 -11.53 -11.19
CA GLU A 47 -11.35 -12.66 -10.31
C GLU A 47 -10.67 -12.21 -9.02
N TYR A 48 -9.72 -11.29 -9.13
CA TYR A 48 -9.04 -10.78 -7.95
C TYR A 48 -9.96 -9.88 -7.10
N ILE A 49 -10.87 -9.16 -7.72
CA ILE A 49 -11.90 -8.39 -7.01
C ILE A 49 -12.77 -9.36 -6.18
N ARG A 50 -13.19 -10.46 -6.79
CA ARG A 50 -13.99 -11.47 -6.10
C ARG A 50 -13.24 -12.04 -4.88
N ILE A 51 -11.98 -12.42 -5.09
CA ILE A 51 -11.12 -12.94 -4.02
C ILE A 51 -10.96 -11.90 -2.90
N SER A 52 -10.75 -10.65 -3.28
CA SER A 52 -10.53 -9.55 -2.33
C SER A 52 -11.79 -9.26 -1.50
N LYS A 53 -12.95 -9.24 -2.13
CA LYS A 53 -14.22 -9.01 -1.42
C LYS A 53 -14.57 -10.15 -0.47
N GLU A 54 -14.29 -11.37 -0.88
CA GLU A 54 -14.49 -12.54 -0.03
C GLU A 54 -13.57 -12.48 1.19
N ALA A 55 -12.30 -12.16 0.98
CA ALA A 55 -11.33 -11.98 2.06
C ALA A 55 -11.76 -10.85 3.03
N MET A 56 -12.29 -9.77 2.49
CA MET A 56 -12.77 -8.65 3.30
C MET A 56 -13.91 -9.09 4.24
N ARG A 57 -14.86 -9.86 3.74
CA ARG A 57 -15.96 -10.39 4.56
C ARG A 57 -15.45 -11.32 5.64
N GLU A 58 -14.51 -12.19 5.31
CA GLU A 58 -13.93 -13.13 6.26
C GLU A 58 -13.12 -12.44 7.33
N GLN A 59 -12.29 -11.46 6.94
CA GLN A 59 -11.36 -10.82 7.85
C GLN A 59 -11.99 -9.69 8.66
N LEU A 60 -12.88 -8.91 8.07
CA LEU A 60 -13.48 -7.75 8.72
C LEU A 60 -14.96 -7.93 9.09
N GLY A 61 -15.63 -8.95 8.54
CA GLY A 61 -17.04 -9.19 8.81
C GLY A 61 -17.99 -8.17 8.18
N LYS A 62 -17.52 -7.43 7.17
CA LYS A 62 -18.33 -6.39 6.52
C LYS A 62 -17.88 -6.19 5.09
N GLY A 63 -18.62 -5.36 4.33
CA GLY A 63 -18.43 -5.16 2.91
C GLY A 63 -17.67 -3.88 2.53
N GLN A 64 -17.03 -3.22 3.48
CA GLN A 64 -16.18 -2.06 3.19
C GLN A 64 -15.04 -1.96 4.21
N ILE A 65 -13.99 -1.24 3.81
CA ILE A 65 -12.80 -1.08 4.61
C ILE A 65 -12.66 0.39 5.03
N GLU A 66 -12.29 0.64 6.29
CA GLU A 66 -12.06 1.98 6.81
C GLU A 66 -10.56 2.30 6.88
N HIS A 67 -10.23 3.57 7.06
CA HIS A 67 -8.82 3.99 7.19
C HIS A 67 -8.20 3.32 8.42
N GLY A 68 -7.09 2.62 8.20
CA GLY A 68 -6.38 1.88 9.24
C GLY A 68 -6.71 0.40 9.29
N GLU A 69 -7.86 0.00 8.73
CA GLU A 69 -8.17 -1.42 8.54
C GLU A 69 -7.47 -1.90 7.27
N VAL A 70 -7.12 -3.16 7.22
CA VAL A 70 -6.49 -3.77 6.05
C VAL A 70 -7.08 -5.14 5.77
N VAL A 71 -6.98 -5.57 4.52
CA VAL A 71 -7.37 -6.91 4.08
C VAL A 71 -6.17 -7.53 3.40
N VAL A 72 -5.88 -8.80 3.71
CA VAL A 72 -4.77 -9.53 3.10
C VAL A 72 -5.32 -10.55 2.12
N THR A 73 -4.75 -10.56 0.91
CA THR A 73 -5.07 -11.58 -0.09
C THR A 73 -3.80 -12.28 -0.53
N PRO A 74 -3.90 -13.52 -1.04
CA PRO A 74 -2.73 -14.23 -1.52
C PRO A 74 -2.14 -13.56 -2.77
N ALA A 75 -0.85 -13.69 -2.94
CA ALA A 75 -0.14 -13.08 -4.07
C ALA A 75 -0.47 -13.73 -5.41
N MET A 76 -0.97 -14.96 -5.42
CA MET A 76 -1.30 -15.70 -6.65
C MET A 76 -0.09 -15.75 -7.59
N ARG A 77 -0.25 -15.27 -8.83
CA ARG A 77 0.82 -15.27 -9.82
C ARG A 77 2.02 -14.37 -9.45
N LEU A 78 1.80 -13.42 -8.54
CA LEU A 78 2.88 -12.54 -8.10
C LEU A 78 3.97 -13.28 -7.31
N LYS A 79 3.70 -14.51 -6.87
CA LYS A 79 4.68 -15.35 -6.18
C LYS A 79 5.96 -15.56 -6.99
N ARG A 80 5.86 -15.55 -8.32
CA ARG A 80 7.04 -15.71 -9.18
C ARG A 80 8.07 -14.59 -9.02
N HIS A 81 7.67 -13.46 -8.43
CA HIS A 81 8.56 -12.33 -8.14
C HIS A 81 9.00 -12.29 -6.67
N GLY A 82 8.66 -13.30 -5.88
CA GLY A 82 8.99 -13.34 -4.45
C GLY A 82 7.95 -12.69 -3.56
N ILE A 83 6.82 -12.26 -4.13
CA ILE A 83 5.74 -11.62 -3.38
C ILE A 83 4.86 -12.72 -2.77
N ARG A 84 4.60 -12.65 -1.47
CA ARG A 84 3.80 -13.65 -0.76
C ARG A 84 2.40 -13.15 -0.45
N TYR A 85 2.25 -11.86 -0.18
CA TYR A 85 0.97 -11.27 0.24
C TYR A 85 0.71 -9.95 -0.46
N VAL A 86 -0.58 -9.66 -0.68
CA VAL A 86 -1.04 -8.33 -1.06
C VAL A 86 -1.85 -7.80 0.12
N ILE A 87 -1.46 -6.63 0.63
CA ILE A 87 -2.15 -5.97 1.74
C ILE A 87 -2.90 -4.77 1.17
N HIS A 88 -4.23 -4.81 1.28
CA HIS A 88 -5.09 -3.73 0.78
C HIS A 88 -5.31 -2.70 1.89
N THR A 89 -5.03 -1.44 1.61
CA THR A 89 -5.26 -0.33 2.52
C THR A 89 -5.95 0.80 1.79
N VAL A 90 -6.70 1.63 2.50
CA VAL A 90 -7.45 2.76 1.91
C VAL A 90 -6.95 4.06 2.50
N GLY A 91 -6.35 4.89 1.66
CA GLY A 91 -5.94 6.23 2.06
C GLY A 91 -7.06 7.25 1.89
N PRO A 92 -6.87 8.48 2.35
CA PRO A 92 -7.88 9.53 2.24
C PRO A 92 -8.04 10.04 0.82
N TYR A 93 -9.22 10.57 0.52
CA TYR A 93 -9.48 11.31 -0.70
C TYR A 93 -9.17 12.78 -0.42
N CYS A 94 -8.22 13.36 -1.13
CA CYS A 94 -7.82 14.75 -0.94
C CYS A 94 -8.50 15.73 -1.92
N GLY A 95 -8.69 15.31 -3.16
CA GLY A 95 -9.27 16.18 -4.18
C GLY A 95 -8.43 17.45 -4.40
N GLY A 96 -7.10 17.33 -4.24
CA GLY A 96 -6.17 18.46 -4.36
C GLY A 96 -5.93 19.25 -3.07
N LYS A 97 -6.65 18.95 -2.00
CA LYS A 97 -6.54 19.69 -0.75
C LYS A 97 -5.97 18.81 0.37
N TRP A 98 -4.83 19.21 0.89
CA TRP A 98 -4.16 18.56 2.01
C TRP A 98 -4.42 19.32 3.32
N ASP A 99 -4.65 18.57 4.41
CA ASP A 99 -4.80 19.15 5.75
C ASP A 99 -4.43 18.06 6.81
N GLU A 100 -4.52 18.44 8.07
CA GLU A 100 -4.17 17.53 9.17
C GLU A 100 -5.08 16.30 9.25
N ASP A 101 -6.35 16.43 8.89
CA ASP A 101 -7.28 15.31 8.85
C ASP A 101 -6.85 14.28 7.81
N LYS A 102 -6.46 14.74 6.62
CA LYS A 102 -5.95 13.87 5.56
C LYS A 102 -4.65 13.19 5.97
N LYS A 103 -3.77 13.95 6.60
CA LYS A 103 -2.50 13.41 7.10
C LYS A 103 -2.74 12.28 8.10
N GLU A 104 -3.65 12.47 9.05
CA GLU A 104 -3.95 11.45 10.06
C GLU A 104 -4.57 10.19 9.43
N LYS A 105 -5.47 10.36 8.48
CA LYS A 105 -6.06 9.23 7.76
C LYS A 105 -5.02 8.45 6.96
N LEU A 106 -4.12 9.16 6.30
CA LEU A 106 -3.03 8.52 5.56
C LEU A 106 -2.07 7.79 6.50
N ARG A 107 -1.74 8.42 7.63
CA ARG A 107 -0.91 7.79 8.65
C ARG A 107 -1.52 6.47 9.11
N ARG A 108 -2.82 6.44 9.40
CA ARG A 108 -3.51 5.21 9.81
C ARG A 108 -3.46 4.14 8.73
N ALA A 109 -3.65 4.54 7.47
CA ALA A 109 -3.61 3.60 6.34
C ALA A 109 -2.23 2.95 6.21
N ILE A 110 -1.18 3.74 6.31
CA ILE A 110 0.21 3.26 6.22
C ILE A 110 0.54 2.37 7.44
N LEU A 111 0.20 2.86 8.64
CA LEU A 111 0.51 2.14 9.87
C LEU A 111 -0.23 0.81 9.96
N GLY A 112 -1.49 0.78 9.53
CA GLY A 112 -2.27 -0.46 9.50
C GLY A 112 -1.61 -1.52 8.60
N ALA A 113 -1.12 -1.11 7.44
CA ALA A 113 -0.43 -2.02 6.53
C ALA A 113 0.91 -2.49 7.11
N LEU A 114 1.67 -1.60 7.72
CA LEU A 114 2.94 -1.96 8.36
C LEU A 114 2.75 -2.95 9.50
N ARG A 115 1.75 -2.72 10.35
CA ARG A 115 1.45 -3.61 11.46
C ARG A 115 0.99 -4.98 10.98
N LYS A 116 0.21 -5.02 9.92
CA LYS A 116 -0.22 -6.29 9.32
C LYS A 116 0.99 -7.06 8.76
N ALA A 117 1.88 -6.40 8.07
CA ALA A 117 3.09 -7.02 7.55
C ALA A 117 3.94 -7.61 8.69
N ASP A 118 4.06 -6.85 9.77
CA ASP A 118 4.81 -7.29 10.95
C ASP A 118 4.17 -8.53 11.58
N GLU A 119 2.84 -8.53 11.69
CA GLU A 119 2.06 -9.67 12.18
C GLU A 119 2.24 -10.91 11.29
N LEU A 120 2.32 -10.72 9.98
CA LEU A 120 2.54 -11.80 9.03
C LEU A 120 3.98 -12.35 9.05
N GLY A 121 4.88 -11.69 9.75
CA GLY A 121 6.27 -12.13 9.90
C GLY A 121 7.14 -11.85 8.69
N VAL A 122 6.72 -10.95 7.78
CA VAL A 122 7.55 -10.61 6.62
C VAL A 122 8.62 -9.60 7.00
N LYS A 123 9.72 -9.59 6.27
CA LYS A 123 10.84 -8.68 6.50
C LYS A 123 10.78 -7.46 5.59
N THR A 124 10.16 -7.57 4.44
CA THR A 124 10.12 -6.51 3.44
C THR A 124 8.70 -6.23 2.99
N ILE A 125 8.40 -4.94 2.85
CA ILE A 125 7.09 -4.48 2.38
C ILE A 125 7.28 -3.31 1.42
N ALA A 126 6.54 -3.31 0.32
CA ALA A 126 6.58 -2.26 -0.68
C ALA A 126 5.22 -1.59 -0.81
N PHE A 127 5.21 -0.28 -0.84
CA PHE A 127 4.02 0.55 -0.98
C PHE A 127 4.05 1.33 -2.29
N PRO A 128 2.88 1.53 -2.92
CA PRO A 128 2.75 2.62 -3.90
C PRO A 128 2.52 3.93 -3.14
N ALA A 129 2.50 5.06 -3.85
CA ALA A 129 2.20 6.35 -3.23
C ALA A 129 0.70 6.46 -2.95
N VAL A 130 0.26 5.86 -1.87
CA VAL A 130 -1.14 5.81 -1.44
C VAL A 130 -1.76 7.20 -1.44
N SER A 131 -2.94 7.33 -2.05
CA SER A 131 -3.70 8.59 -2.17
C SER A 131 -3.11 9.65 -3.10
N ALA A 132 -1.92 9.46 -3.65
CA ALA A 132 -1.28 10.48 -4.50
C ALA A 132 -1.77 10.46 -5.97
N GLY A 133 -2.46 9.41 -6.39
CA GLY A 133 -3.01 9.30 -7.74
C GLY A 133 -4.36 9.98 -7.88
N ILE A 134 -5.39 9.20 -8.22
CA ILE A 134 -6.77 9.71 -8.42
C ILE A 134 -7.31 10.42 -7.18
N TYR A 135 -6.93 9.96 -5.98
CA TYR A 135 -7.39 10.59 -4.73
C TYR A 135 -6.80 11.98 -4.49
N GLY A 136 -5.81 12.39 -5.29
CA GLY A 136 -5.38 13.78 -5.37
C GLY A 136 -4.66 14.37 -4.17
N CYS A 137 -4.03 13.55 -3.33
CA CYS A 137 -3.15 14.06 -2.29
C CYS A 137 -1.81 14.45 -2.93
N GLN A 138 -1.22 15.56 -2.46
CA GLN A 138 0.07 16.02 -3.00
C GLN A 138 1.16 14.99 -2.70
N LEU A 139 1.91 14.60 -3.72
CA LEU A 139 2.94 13.57 -3.58
C LEU A 139 3.95 13.90 -2.48
N GLU A 140 4.40 15.14 -2.42
CA GLU A 140 5.38 15.58 -1.42
C GLU A 140 4.88 15.37 0.02
N GLU A 141 3.60 15.66 0.25
CA GLU A 141 2.99 15.46 1.56
C GLU A 141 2.81 13.97 1.89
N VAL A 142 2.47 13.18 0.86
CA VAL A 142 2.36 11.71 1.02
C VAL A 142 3.72 11.13 1.41
N VAL A 143 4.78 11.54 0.74
CA VAL A 143 6.15 11.05 1.01
C VAL A 143 6.60 11.42 2.43
N ARG A 144 6.34 12.66 2.86
CA ARG A 144 6.67 13.08 4.24
C ARG A 144 5.94 12.24 5.27
N THR A 145 4.66 11.97 5.01
CA THR A 145 3.84 11.15 5.90
C THR A 145 4.36 9.72 5.97
N PHE A 146 4.79 9.15 4.84
CA PHE A 146 5.43 7.83 4.84
C PHE A 146 6.67 7.81 5.72
N LYS A 147 7.55 8.78 5.54
CA LYS A 147 8.80 8.84 6.31
C LYS A 147 8.52 8.91 7.81
N GLU A 148 7.63 9.81 8.21
CA GLU A 148 7.27 9.98 9.62
C GLU A 148 6.62 8.73 10.19
N THR A 149 5.74 8.08 9.43
CA THR A 149 5.02 6.89 9.88
C THR A 149 5.94 5.69 10.03
N VAL A 150 6.89 5.52 9.10
CA VAL A 150 7.88 4.45 9.20
C VAL A 150 8.77 4.66 10.43
N GLU A 151 9.16 5.89 10.71
CA GLU A 151 9.94 6.21 11.91
C GLU A 151 9.17 5.85 13.18
N GLU A 152 7.88 6.19 13.23
CA GLU A 152 7.01 5.83 14.36
C GLU A 152 6.89 4.31 14.50
N PHE A 153 6.62 3.62 13.40
CA PHE A 153 6.47 2.16 13.39
C PHE A 153 7.76 1.45 13.80
N SER A 154 8.92 2.02 13.47
CA SER A 154 10.22 1.43 13.77
C SER A 154 10.39 1.13 15.27
N ARG A 155 9.70 1.85 16.13
CA ARG A 155 9.79 1.66 17.58
C ARG A 155 9.07 0.40 18.06
N GLU A 156 8.14 -0.12 17.26
CA GLU A 156 7.36 -1.30 17.63
C GLU A 156 7.62 -2.51 16.71
N ALA A 157 8.39 -2.34 15.65
CA ALA A 157 8.62 -3.39 14.67
C ALA A 157 9.35 -4.59 15.24
N ARG A 158 8.87 -5.79 14.89
CA ARG A 158 9.49 -7.06 15.32
C ARG A 158 10.03 -7.87 14.16
N SER A 159 9.37 -7.80 13.00
CA SER A 159 9.71 -8.59 11.82
C SER A 159 10.13 -7.73 10.65
N VAL A 160 9.38 -6.68 10.36
CA VAL A 160 9.65 -5.81 9.21
C VAL A 160 10.98 -5.08 9.40
N GLU A 161 11.86 -5.20 8.41
CA GLU A 161 13.20 -4.57 8.43
C GLU A 161 13.33 -3.48 7.38
N ARG A 162 12.62 -3.62 6.24
CA ARG A 162 12.76 -2.71 5.11
C ARG A 162 11.40 -2.34 4.54
N VAL A 163 11.18 -1.06 4.38
CA VAL A 163 9.97 -0.49 3.78
C VAL A 163 10.39 0.25 2.52
N TYR A 164 9.74 -0.06 1.41
CA TYR A 164 10.00 0.58 0.12
C TYR A 164 8.79 1.37 -0.33
N LEU A 165 9.02 2.57 -0.84
CA LEU A 165 8.02 3.34 -1.57
C LEU A 165 8.39 3.22 -3.04
N VAL A 166 7.59 2.49 -3.81
CA VAL A 166 7.88 2.17 -5.20
C VAL A 166 7.07 3.09 -6.10
N LEU A 167 7.76 3.91 -6.89
CA LEU A 167 7.15 4.89 -7.76
C LEU A 167 7.41 4.51 -9.22
N TYR A 168 6.35 4.52 -10.02
CA TYR A 168 6.43 4.07 -11.39
C TYR A 168 7.13 5.07 -12.31
N SER A 169 6.78 6.37 -12.20
CA SER A 169 7.32 7.38 -13.10
C SER A 169 8.61 8.01 -12.57
N GLU A 170 9.47 8.43 -13.49
CA GLU A 170 10.69 9.14 -13.15
C GLU A 170 10.39 10.48 -12.46
N ASP A 171 9.36 11.19 -12.92
CA ASP A 171 8.96 12.47 -12.33
C ASP A 171 8.57 12.29 -10.85
N ALA A 172 7.71 11.32 -10.56
CA ALA A 172 7.31 11.05 -9.17
C ALA A 172 8.51 10.65 -8.32
N TYR A 173 9.39 9.83 -8.84
CA TYR A 173 10.59 9.39 -8.15
C TYR A 173 11.49 10.58 -7.78
N ARG A 174 11.75 11.49 -8.73
CA ARG A 174 12.58 12.67 -8.49
C ARG A 174 11.94 13.61 -7.46
N ARG A 175 10.64 13.86 -7.59
CA ARG A 175 9.91 14.71 -6.64
C ARG A 175 9.95 14.14 -5.24
N ALA A 176 9.82 12.83 -5.12
CA ALA A 176 9.88 12.16 -3.82
C ALA A 176 11.27 12.26 -3.19
N LEU A 177 12.33 12.09 -3.98
CA LEU A 177 13.70 12.20 -3.47
C LEU A 177 13.98 13.61 -2.94
N ASP A 178 13.41 14.65 -3.56
CA ASP A 178 13.63 16.04 -3.14
C ASP A 178 13.02 16.35 -1.77
N VAL A 179 12.11 15.52 -1.30
CA VAL A 179 11.43 15.71 -0.02
C VAL A 179 12.23 15.15 1.17
N LEU A 180 13.09 14.20 0.92
CA LEU A 180 13.84 13.52 1.99
C LEU A 180 15.00 14.32 2.56
#